data_6fc0ec3d00487ebfde2a68b60a599e5f
#
_entry.id   6fc0ec3d00487ebfde2a68b60a599e5f
#
_cell.length_a   1.000
_cell.length_b   1.000
_cell.length_c   1.000
_cell.angle_alpha   90.00
_cell.angle_beta   90.00
_cell.angle_gamma   90.00
#
_symmetry.space_group_name_H-M   'P 1'
#
loop_
_entity.id
_entity.type
_entity.pdbx_description
1 polymer ?
#
loop_
_entity_poly.entity_id
_entity_poly.type
_entity_poly.pdbx_seq_one_letter_code
_entity_poly.pdbx_strand_id
1 'polypeptide(L)'
;RVKEGISFVPQTKNVFAGMTVEENLEMGAFLINAEFKETINEIFDLFPILREKKDQLVGELSGGQRQQVALGRALMIKPSVLMLDEPTAGVSPIVMDELFDHIIKVKRTNVAILMVEQNAKQALNISDRGYVLVTGENRYSGTGKELMEDPRVRSSFLGG
;
A
#
# COMPACT_ATOMS: atom_id res chain seq x y z
N ARG A 1 14.68 10.49 -5.06
CA ARG A 1 13.70 9.41 -5.33
C ARG A 1 12.29 9.98 -5.38
N VAL A 2 11.85 10.73 -4.35
CA VAL A 2 10.50 11.35 -4.36
C VAL A 2 10.32 12.29 -5.56
N LYS A 3 11.31 13.14 -5.88
CA LYS A 3 11.32 14.02 -7.07
C LYS A 3 11.29 13.25 -8.40
N GLU A 4 11.65 11.98 -8.39
CA GLU A 4 11.62 11.08 -9.56
C GLU A 4 10.29 10.31 -9.67
N GLY A 5 9.30 10.65 -8.84
CA GLY A 5 8.00 10.01 -8.86
C GLY A 5 7.94 8.64 -8.18
N ILE A 6 8.86 8.34 -7.26
CA ILE A 6 8.87 7.09 -6.49
C ILE A 6 8.47 7.38 -5.05
N SER A 7 7.42 6.72 -4.55
CA SER A 7 7.00 6.76 -3.17
C SER A 7 7.17 5.41 -2.48
N PHE A 8 7.34 5.43 -1.15
CA PHE A 8 7.58 4.23 -0.37
C PHE A 8 6.79 4.26 0.94
N VAL A 9 6.10 3.17 1.24
CA VAL A 9 5.41 2.92 2.50
C VAL A 9 6.14 1.78 3.22
N PRO A 10 6.90 2.08 4.29
CA PRO A 10 7.57 1.04 5.08
C PRO A 10 6.55 0.27 5.94
N GLN A 11 6.91 -0.94 6.36
CA GLN A 11 6.11 -1.80 7.22
C GLN A 11 5.74 -1.13 8.56
N THR A 12 6.69 -0.41 9.16
CA THR A 12 6.53 0.22 10.48
C THR A 12 6.86 1.71 10.44
N LYS A 13 6.36 2.47 11.44
CA LYS A 13 6.60 3.93 11.57
C LYS A 13 6.20 4.71 10.30
N ASN A 14 5.16 4.23 9.65
CA ASN A 14 4.68 4.75 8.37
C ASN A 14 3.71 5.94 8.51
N VAL A 15 3.38 6.37 9.72
CA VAL A 15 2.53 7.53 10.04
C VAL A 15 3.06 8.33 11.23
N PHE A 16 2.64 9.59 11.34
CA PHE A 16 2.89 10.46 12.48
C PHE A 16 1.70 10.39 13.45
N ALA A 17 1.81 9.56 14.49
CA ALA A 17 0.71 9.28 15.42
C ALA A 17 0.20 10.52 16.20
N GLY A 18 1.08 11.50 16.46
CA GLY A 18 0.75 12.74 17.14
C GLY A 18 0.18 13.85 16.24
N MET A 19 -0.02 13.57 14.96
CA MET A 19 -0.62 14.48 14.00
C MET A 19 -2.02 13.97 13.60
N THR A 20 -2.88 14.88 13.12
CA THR A 20 -4.18 14.51 12.54
C THR A 20 -4.00 13.77 11.21
N VAL A 21 -5.08 13.21 10.69
CA VAL A 21 -5.10 12.60 9.36
C VAL A 21 -4.71 13.63 8.30
N GLU A 22 -5.31 14.83 8.34
CA GLU A 22 -5.04 15.89 7.36
C GLU A 22 -3.58 16.34 7.42
N GLU A 23 -3.02 16.59 8.61
CA GLU A 23 -1.61 16.93 8.79
C GLU A 23 -0.65 15.83 8.28
N ASN A 24 -1.00 14.55 8.47
CA ASN A 24 -0.23 13.44 7.89
C ASN A 24 -0.22 13.50 6.36
N LEU A 25 -1.35 13.81 5.73
CA LEU A 25 -1.44 13.96 4.27
C LEU A 25 -0.66 15.18 3.80
N GLU A 26 -0.75 16.33 4.52
CA GLU A 26 0.06 17.52 4.23
C GLU A 26 1.56 17.23 4.24
N MET A 27 2.03 16.45 5.21
CA MET A 27 3.44 16.01 5.25
C MET A 27 3.84 15.21 4.02
N GLY A 28 2.91 14.45 3.42
CA GLY A 28 3.13 13.76 2.15
C GLY A 28 3.30 14.71 0.97
N ALA A 29 2.61 15.85 0.99
CA ALA A 29 2.65 16.88 -0.05
C ALA A 29 3.79 17.88 0.10
N PHE A 30 4.61 17.80 1.14
CA PHE A 30 5.63 18.82 1.49
C PHE A 30 6.54 19.23 0.32
N LEU A 31 6.75 18.36 -0.64
CA LEU A 31 7.59 18.63 -1.82
C LEU A 31 6.80 19.15 -3.04
N ILE A 32 5.46 19.26 -2.95
CA ILE A 32 4.58 19.63 -4.05
C ILE A 32 3.70 20.80 -3.61
N ASN A 33 4.13 22.02 -3.87
CA ASN A 33 3.48 23.23 -3.34
C ASN A 33 2.18 23.66 -4.09
N ALA A 34 1.80 23.06 -5.23
CA ALA A 34 0.83 23.71 -6.12
C ALA A 34 -0.59 23.11 -6.11
N GLU A 35 -0.81 21.83 -5.75
CA GLU A 35 -2.09 21.14 -5.96
C GLU A 35 -2.63 20.43 -4.71
N PHE A 36 -2.24 20.87 -3.52
CA PHE A 36 -2.58 20.19 -2.27
C PHE A 36 -4.09 19.93 -2.11
N LYS A 37 -4.92 20.98 -2.33
CA LYS A 37 -6.39 20.88 -2.12
C LYS A 37 -7.07 19.91 -3.10
N GLU A 38 -6.59 19.84 -4.33
CA GLU A 38 -7.12 18.93 -5.33
C GLU A 38 -6.70 17.50 -4.99
N THR A 39 -5.41 17.29 -4.75
CA THR A 39 -4.84 15.98 -4.44
C THR A 39 -5.42 15.39 -3.16
N ILE A 40 -5.61 16.17 -2.09
CA ILE A 40 -6.20 15.65 -0.85
C ILE A 40 -7.64 15.19 -1.06
N ASN A 41 -8.41 15.85 -1.93
CA ASN A 41 -9.76 15.40 -2.27
C ASN A 41 -9.75 14.08 -3.04
N GLU A 42 -8.81 13.88 -3.98
CA GLU A 42 -8.61 12.61 -4.67
C GLU A 42 -8.28 11.49 -3.68
N ILE A 43 -7.43 11.77 -2.66
CA ILE A 43 -7.11 10.80 -1.60
C ILE A 43 -8.35 10.48 -0.75
N PHE A 44 -9.15 11.48 -0.40
CA PHE A 44 -10.39 11.26 0.34
C PHE A 44 -11.46 10.50 -0.46
N ASP A 45 -11.45 10.60 -1.78
CA ASP A 45 -12.33 9.80 -2.64
C ASP A 45 -11.86 8.33 -2.73
N LEU A 46 -10.54 8.10 -2.70
CA LEU A 46 -9.97 6.74 -2.60
C LEU A 46 -10.20 6.11 -1.22
N PHE A 47 -10.12 6.90 -0.16
CA PHE A 47 -10.23 6.48 1.24
C PHE A 47 -11.25 7.34 2.00
N PRO A 48 -12.56 7.14 1.82
CA PRO A 48 -13.60 8.00 2.39
C PRO A 48 -13.52 8.16 3.92
N ILE A 49 -13.11 7.12 4.63
CA ILE A 49 -12.92 7.16 6.08
C ILE A 49 -11.91 8.21 6.54
N LEU A 50 -10.92 8.53 5.70
CA LEU A 50 -9.93 9.56 6.03
C LEU A 50 -10.55 10.96 5.99
N ARG A 51 -11.54 11.20 5.11
CA ARG A 51 -12.32 12.45 5.08
C ARG A 51 -13.14 12.62 6.35
N GLU A 52 -13.81 11.56 6.79
CA GLU A 52 -14.63 11.57 8.00
C GLU A 52 -13.81 11.84 9.27
N LYS A 53 -12.55 11.37 9.26
CA LYS A 53 -11.63 11.43 10.41
C LYS A 53 -10.48 12.41 10.23
N LYS A 54 -10.60 13.37 9.31
CA LYS A 54 -9.51 14.26 8.92
C LYS A 54 -8.88 15.02 10.09
N ASP A 55 -9.69 15.42 11.07
CA ASP A 55 -9.28 16.18 12.25
C ASP A 55 -8.89 15.28 13.45
N GLN A 56 -8.99 13.94 13.32
CA GLN A 56 -8.65 12.99 14.38
C GLN A 56 -7.15 12.67 14.37
N LEU A 57 -6.55 12.51 15.56
CA LEU A 57 -5.16 12.08 15.70
C LEU A 57 -4.99 10.65 15.15
N VAL A 58 -3.95 10.45 14.33
CA VAL A 58 -3.69 9.15 13.69
C VAL A 58 -3.38 8.06 14.71
N GLY A 59 -2.83 8.41 15.87
CA GLY A 59 -2.60 7.48 16.98
C GLY A 59 -3.86 6.81 17.52
N GLU A 60 -5.03 7.45 17.37
CA GLU A 60 -6.34 6.96 17.84
C GLU A 60 -7.06 6.06 16.84
N LEU A 61 -6.54 5.96 15.61
CA LEU A 61 -7.13 5.17 14.54
C LEU A 61 -6.85 3.66 14.71
N SER A 62 -7.70 2.83 14.08
CA SER A 62 -7.41 1.39 13.95
C SER A 62 -6.16 1.13 13.11
N GLY A 63 -5.58 -0.08 13.20
CA GLY A 63 -4.42 -0.47 12.39
C GLY A 63 -4.66 -0.29 10.89
N GLY A 64 -5.82 -0.74 10.39
CA GLY A 64 -6.19 -0.59 8.99
C GLY A 64 -6.38 0.86 8.55
N GLN A 65 -6.99 1.68 9.40
CA GLN A 65 -7.14 3.11 9.12
C GLN A 65 -5.77 3.83 9.09
N ARG A 66 -4.83 3.46 9.98
CA ARG A 66 -3.45 3.97 9.92
C ARG A 66 -2.75 3.58 8.62
N GLN A 67 -2.97 2.35 8.12
CA GLN A 67 -2.43 1.94 6.82
C GLN A 67 -3.03 2.75 5.66
N GLN A 68 -4.31 3.07 5.70
CA GLN A 68 -4.92 3.97 4.72
C GLN A 68 -4.31 5.37 4.77
N VAL A 69 -4.02 5.91 5.96
CA VAL A 69 -3.28 7.19 6.09
C VAL A 69 -1.89 7.09 5.47
N ALA A 70 -1.15 6.00 5.73
CA ALA A 70 0.19 5.79 5.16
C ALA A 70 0.16 5.72 3.63
N LEU A 71 -0.80 4.99 3.05
CA LEU A 71 -1.04 4.94 1.61
C LEU A 71 -1.41 6.31 1.06
N GLY A 72 -2.39 6.99 1.67
CA GLY A 72 -2.81 8.33 1.27
C GLY A 72 -1.66 9.32 1.27
N ARG A 73 -0.86 9.33 2.34
CA ARG A 73 0.33 10.18 2.44
C ARG A 73 1.34 9.91 1.32
N ALA A 74 1.57 8.65 0.99
CA ALA A 74 2.49 8.26 -0.08
C ALA A 74 1.97 8.66 -1.49
N LEU A 75 0.66 8.73 -1.66
CA LEU A 75 0.02 9.11 -2.92
C LEU A 75 -0.08 10.63 -3.12
N MET A 76 0.09 11.43 -2.06
CA MET A 76 0.02 12.90 -2.15
C MET A 76 1.00 13.50 -3.17
N ILE A 77 2.12 12.85 -3.45
CA ILE A 77 3.09 13.31 -4.48
C ILE A 77 2.71 12.87 -5.91
N LYS A 78 1.54 12.24 -6.12
CA LYS A 78 1.13 11.65 -7.40
C LYS A 78 2.25 10.79 -8.03
N PRO A 79 2.72 9.73 -7.33
CA PRO A 79 3.87 8.96 -7.77
C PRO A 79 3.54 8.15 -9.03
N SER A 80 4.54 7.91 -9.88
CA SER A 80 4.45 6.90 -10.94
C SER A 80 4.67 5.48 -10.41
N VAL A 81 5.43 5.35 -9.31
CA VAL A 81 5.71 4.06 -8.65
C VAL A 81 5.48 4.17 -7.16
N LEU A 82 4.64 3.30 -6.62
CA LEU A 82 4.40 3.13 -5.19
C LEU A 82 5.01 1.80 -4.73
N MET A 83 5.93 1.88 -3.78
CA MET A 83 6.56 0.72 -3.15
C MET A 83 5.94 0.47 -1.78
N LEU A 84 5.49 -0.77 -1.54
CA LEU A 84 4.83 -1.19 -0.31
C LEU A 84 5.62 -2.33 0.34
N ASP A 85 5.97 -2.16 1.60
CA ASP A 85 6.69 -3.17 2.39
C ASP A 85 5.76 -3.77 3.44
N GLU A 86 5.30 -5.00 3.19
CA GLU A 86 4.37 -5.77 4.03
C GLU A 86 3.16 -4.94 4.52
N PRO A 87 2.38 -4.33 3.62
CA PRO A 87 1.30 -3.42 4.01
C PRO A 87 0.21 -4.09 4.85
N THR A 88 0.11 -5.43 4.84
CA THR A 88 -0.88 -6.18 5.62
C THR A 88 -0.31 -6.80 6.90
N ALA A 89 0.94 -6.51 7.26
CA ALA A 89 1.54 -7.05 8.47
C ALA A 89 0.80 -6.61 9.74
N GLY A 90 0.44 -7.57 10.58
CA GLY A 90 -0.14 -7.31 11.90
C GLY A 90 -1.59 -6.81 11.89
N VAL A 91 -2.30 -6.87 10.75
CA VAL A 91 -3.73 -6.55 10.68
C VAL A 91 -4.61 -7.81 10.73
N SER A 92 -5.88 -7.64 11.09
CA SER A 92 -6.83 -8.76 11.06
C SER A 92 -7.16 -9.18 9.62
N PRO A 93 -7.65 -10.43 9.38
CA PRO A 93 -8.01 -10.89 8.04
C PRO A 93 -8.99 -9.98 7.30
N ILE A 94 -10.00 -9.46 8.00
CA ILE A 94 -11.00 -8.55 7.42
C ILE A 94 -10.33 -7.25 6.93
N VAL A 95 -9.46 -6.67 7.75
CA VAL A 95 -8.73 -5.45 7.40
C VAL A 95 -7.72 -5.71 6.28
N MET A 96 -7.16 -6.91 6.21
CA MET A 96 -6.27 -7.31 5.12
C MET A 96 -6.99 -7.30 3.77
N ASP A 97 -8.19 -7.88 3.69
CA ASP A 97 -9.01 -7.87 2.47
C ASP A 97 -9.35 -6.43 2.04
N GLU A 98 -9.74 -5.57 2.99
CA GLU A 98 -9.97 -4.15 2.71
C GLU A 98 -8.73 -3.44 2.16
N LEU A 99 -7.54 -3.72 2.71
CA LEU A 99 -6.28 -3.13 2.24
C LEU A 99 -5.92 -3.59 0.82
N PHE A 100 -6.12 -4.87 0.49
CA PHE A 100 -5.93 -5.35 -0.88
C PHE A 100 -6.91 -4.67 -1.85
N ASP A 101 -8.16 -4.47 -1.46
CA ASP A 101 -9.14 -3.72 -2.26
C ASP A 101 -8.69 -2.28 -2.49
N HIS A 102 -8.11 -1.62 -1.49
CA HIS A 102 -7.54 -0.28 -1.63
C HIS A 102 -6.33 -0.26 -2.57
N ILE A 103 -5.44 -1.26 -2.48
CA ILE A 103 -4.30 -1.40 -3.40
C ILE A 103 -4.79 -1.57 -4.85
N ILE A 104 -5.84 -2.37 -5.07
CA ILE A 104 -6.47 -2.51 -6.40
C ILE A 104 -7.04 -1.17 -6.90
N LYS A 105 -7.69 -0.39 -6.03
CA LYS A 105 -8.18 0.95 -6.39
C LYS A 105 -7.03 1.87 -6.80
N VAL A 106 -5.93 1.88 -6.04
CA VAL A 106 -4.73 2.67 -6.38
C VAL A 106 -4.14 2.23 -7.72
N LYS A 107 -4.03 0.91 -7.99
CA LYS A 107 -3.57 0.39 -9.28
C LYS A 107 -4.38 0.95 -10.46
N ARG A 108 -5.69 1.15 -10.28
CA ARG A 108 -6.58 1.70 -11.33
C ARG A 108 -6.32 3.20 -11.64
N THR A 109 -5.55 3.89 -10.82
CA THR A 109 -5.15 5.29 -11.07
C THR A 109 -3.85 5.41 -11.89
N ASN A 110 -3.43 4.34 -12.57
CA ASN A 110 -2.19 4.25 -13.36
C ASN A 110 -0.89 4.39 -12.56
N VAL A 111 -0.93 4.11 -11.26
CA VAL A 111 0.27 4.01 -10.41
C VAL A 111 0.81 2.57 -10.51
N ALA A 112 2.07 2.42 -10.88
CA ALA A 112 2.74 1.12 -10.82
C ALA A 112 3.02 0.77 -9.34
N ILE A 113 2.67 -0.47 -8.92
CA ILE A 113 2.85 -0.90 -7.54
C ILE A 113 3.88 -2.02 -7.47
N LEU A 114 4.92 -1.81 -6.67
CA LEU A 114 5.86 -2.84 -6.25
C LEU A 114 5.60 -3.18 -4.78
N MET A 115 5.16 -4.41 -4.51
CA MET A 115 4.79 -4.83 -3.17
C MET A 115 5.61 -6.02 -2.72
N VAL A 116 6.10 -6.00 -1.49
CA VAL A 116 6.63 -7.16 -0.78
C VAL A 116 5.57 -7.62 0.22
N GLU A 117 5.19 -8.89 0.18
CA GLU A 117 4.14 -9.45 1.03
C GLU A 117 4.45 -10.89 1.45
N GLN A 118 4.09 -11.23 2.70
CA GLN A 118 4.12 -12.61 3.21
C GLN A 118 2.85 -13.38 2.85
N ASN A 119 1.72 -12.69 2.71
CA ASN A 119 0.44 -13.27 2.26
C ASN A 119 0.48 -13.54 0.76
N ALA A 120 1.34 -14.48 0.35
CA ALA A 120 1.66 -14.76 -1.04
C ALA A 120 0.42 -15.03 -1.91
N LYS A 121 -0.58 -15.76 -1.38
CA LYS A 121 -1.82 -16.10 -2.11
C LYS A 121 -2.60 -14.84 -2.51
N GLN A 122 -2.85 -13.94 -1.56
CA GLN A 122 -3.61 -12.72 -1.82
C GLN A 122 -2.81 -11.75 -2.69
N ALA A 123 -1.51 -11.59 -2.41
CA ALA A 123 -0.62 -10.75 -3.21
C ALA A 123 -0.56 -11.20 -4.67
N LEU A 124 -0.36 -12.49 -4.94
CA LEU A 124 -0.30 -13.04 -6.29
C LEU A 124 -1.63 -12.91 -7.03
N ASN A 125 -2.76 -13.02 -6.31
CA ASN A 125 -4.09 -12.90 -6.91
C ASN A 125 -4.36 -11.52 -7.55
N ILE A 126 -3.73 -10.45 -7.03
CA ILE A 126 -3.89 -9.08 -7.54
C ILE A 126 -2.71 -8.61 -8.41
N SER A 127 -1.64 -9.42 -8.49
CA SER A 127 -0.41 -9.06 -9.17
C SER A 127 -0.43 -9.44 -10.64
N ASP A 128 0.05 -8.54 -11.51
CA ASP A 128 0.29 -8.85 -12.93
C ASP A 128 1.52 -9.75 -13.08
N ARG A 129 2.53 -9.56 -12.21
CA ARG A 129 3.76 -10.33 -12.17
C ARG A 129 4.25 -10.51 -10.75
N GLY A 130 4.75 -11.71 -10.45
CA GLY A 130 5.34 -12.04 -9.15
C GLY A 130 6.76 -12.55 -9.28
N TYR A 131 7.51 -12.40 -8.18
CA TYR A 131 8.86 -12.92 -7.97
C TYR A 131 8.89 -13.58 -6.60
N VAL A 132 9.25 -14.86 -6.55
CA VAL A 132 9.35 -15.60 -5.29
C VAL A 132 10.82 -15.71 -4.90
N LEU A 133 11.18 -15.04 -3.81
CA LEU A 133 12.53 -15.05 -3.26
C LEU A 133 12.66 -16.13 -2.18
N VAL A 134 13.73 -16.91 -2.26
CA VAL A 134 14.10 -17.93 -1.28
C VAL A 134 15.54 -17.72 -0.88
N THR A 135 15.80 -17.49 0.40
CA THR A 135 17.15 -17.26 0.92
C THR A 135 17.96 -16.20 0.14
N GLY A 136 17.29 -15.09 -0.27
CA GLY A 136 17.91 -13.99 -1.00
C GLY A 136 18.03 -14.18 -2.52
N GLU A 137 17.60 -15.33 -3.05
CA GLU A 137 17.65 -15.62 -4.50
C GLU A 137 16.25 -15.64 -5.10
N ASN A 138 16.08 -15.09 -6.31
CA ASN A 138 14.85 -15.22 -7.07
C ASN A 138 14.73 -16.62 -7.65
N ARG A 139 13.83 -17.43 -7.08
CA ARG A 139 13.64 -18.85 -7.46
C ARG A 139 12.56 -19.04 -8.50
N TYR A 140 11.48 -18.27 -8.44
CA TYR A 140 10.36 -18.38 -9.36
C TYR A 140 9.91 -17.00 -9.77
N SER A 141 9.55 -16.85 -11.06
CA SER A 141 8.96 -15.62 -11.57
C SER A 141 7.93 -15.96 -12.65
N GLY A 142 6.86 -15.18 -12.72
CA GLY A 142 5.77 -15.38 -13.66
C GLY A 142 4.61 -14.44 -13.39
N THR A 143 3.52 -14.63 -14.10
CA THR A 143 2.27 -13.96 -13.75
C THR A 143 1.76 -14.46 -12.39
N GLY A 144 0.95 -13.67 -11.70
CA GLY A 144 0.34 -14.10 -10.44
C GLY A 144 -0.39 -15.44 -10.58
N LYS A 145 -1.12 -15.63 -11.68
CA LYS A 145 -1.84 -16.88 -11.98
C LYS A 145 -0.91 -18.06 -12.17
N GLU A 146 0.15 -17.92 -12.98
CA GLU A 146 1.13 -19.00 -13.22
C GLU A 146 1.80 -19.44 -11.90
N LEU A 147 2.17 -18.48 -11.05
CA LEU A 147 2.78 -18.76 -9.76
C LEU A 147 1.80 -19.43 -8.78
N MET A 148 0.53 -19.06 -8.80
CA MET A 148 -0.50 -19.69 -7.99
C MET A 148 -0.81 -21.14 -8.42
N GLU A 149 -0.61 -21.47 -9.69
CA GLU A 149 -0.82 -22.81 -10.25
C GLU A 149 0.44 -23.70 -10.17
N ASP A 150 1.64 -23.13 -9.97
CA ASP A 150 2.90 -23.90 -9.88
C ASP A 150 2.91 -24.78 -8.62
N PRO A 151 2.98 -26.11 -8.73
CA PRO A 151 2.95 -27.01 -7.59
C PRO A 151 4.09 -26.77 -6.56
N ARG A 152 5.24 -26.30 -7.01
CA ARG A 152 6.42 -26.01 -6.17
C ARG A 152 6.17 -24.75 -5.33
N VAL A 153 5.57 -23.71 -5.92
CA VAL A 153 5.18 -22.50 -5.21
C VAL A 153 4.06 -22.81 -4.23
N ARG A 154 3.05 -23.59 -4.65
CA ARG A 154 1.93 -23.99 -3.79
C ARG A 154 2.40 -24.73 -2.55
N SER A 155 3.20 -25.77 -2.71
CA SER A 155 3.67 -26.60 -1.59
C SER A 155 4.57 -25.83 -0.62
N SER A 156 5.34 -24.85 -1.09
CA SER A 156 6.33 -24.14 -0.28
C SER A 156 5.83 -22.83 0.34
N PHE A 157 4.85 -22.15 -0.31
CA PHE A 157 4.49 -20.77 0.06
C PHE A 157 2.99 -20.50 0.17
N LEU A 158 2.11 -21.36 -0.40
CA LEU A 158 0.67 -21.10 -0.45
C LEU A 158 -0.16 -22.02 0.47
N GLY A 159 0.49 -22.90 1.23
CA GLY A 159 -0.17 -23.85 2.11
C GLY A 159 -0.94 -24.86 1.27
N GLY A 160 -0.24 -25.79 0.63
CA GLY A 160 -0.80 -26.85 -0.21
C GLY A 160 -1.67 -27.84 0.54
#